data_9ca5cf42a7d2548dd572e943f5a1af3f
#
_entry.id   9ca5cf42a7d2548dd572e943f5a1af3f
#
_cell.length_a   1.000
_cell.length_b   1.000
_cell.length_c   1.000
_cell.angle_alpha   90.00
_cell.angle_beta   90.00
_cell.angle_gamma   90.00
#
_symmetry.space_group_name_H-M   'P 1'
#
loop_
_entity.id
_entity.type
_entity.pdbx_description
1 polymer ?
#
loop_
_entity_poly.entity_id
_entity_poly.type
_entity_poly.pdbx_seq_one_letter_code
_entity_poly.pdbx_strand_id
1 'polypeptide(L)'
;MNKDYLNFENGGVELNDISHFAEGDYEYYPAPSLWDVMIWLKDVHHILVIVDYEYECTDKSYYYKIYRLGKNGKPERVEVTGVRYDKDMNPHTETIGYRDYIRSCEDYEEYEEALEEGIKYSLMKL
;
A
#
# COMPACT_ATOMS: atom_id res chain seq x y z
N MET A 1 10.24 -7.89 16.64
CA MET A 1 9.49 -7.51 16.31
C MET A 1 8.40 -7.71 16.86
N ASN A 2 7.72 -7.57 16.63
CA ASN A 2 6.83 -7.59 17.22
C ASN A 2 5.90 -8.17 16.88
N LYS A 3 5.57 -8.59 17.16
CA LYS A 3 4.83 -9.01 17.71
C LYS A 3 3.53 -8.99 17.29
N ASP A 4 3.08 -8.23 17.08
CA ASP A 4 1.84 -8.19 16.89
C ASP A 4 1.45 -8.14 15.58
N TYR A 5 2.19 -8.30 14.72
CA TYR A 5 1.77 -8.25 13.45
C TYR A 5 0.77 -9.19 13.18
N LEU A 6 0.72 -10.13 13.95
CA LEU A 6 -0.15 -11.09 13.73
C LEU A 6 -1.44 -10.57 13.49
N ASN A 7 -1.71 -9.59 13.97
CA ASN A 7 -3.00 -9.12 13.77
C ASN A 7 -3.24 -8.77 12.40
N PHE A 8 -2.22 -8.66 11.67
CA PHE A 8 -2.41 -8.27 10.36
C PHE A 8 -2.79 -9.40 9.60
N GLU A 9 -2.68 -10.52 10.16
CA GLU A 9 -2.95 -11.60 9.41
C GLU A 9 -4.30 -11.59 9.04
N ASN A 10 -5.04 -10.89 9.60
CA ASN A 10 -6.36 -10.89 9.23
C ASN A 10 -6.45 -9.99 8.11
N GLY A 11 -5.33 -9.55 7.68
CA GLY A 11 -5.29 -8.83 6.53
C GLY A 11 -6.32 -7.83 6.32
N GLY A 12 -6.23 -7.00 5.52
CA GLY A 12 -7.23 -6.10 5.17
C GLY A 12 -7.81 -5.28 6.26
N VAL A 13 -7.34 -5.41 7.39
CA VAL A 13 -7.91 -4.67 8.42
C VAL A 13 -7.24 -3.41 8.58
N GLU A 14 -7.86 -2.44 9.14
CA GLU A 14 -7.26 -1.20 9.42
C GLU A 14 -6.35 -1.39 10.55
N LEU A 15 -5.33 -0.59 10.62
CA LEU A 15 -4.36 -0.74 11.67
C LEU A 15 -4.97 -0.59 13.04
N ASN A 16 -5.91 0.29 13.16
CA ASN A 16 -6.50 0.44 14.47
C ASN A 16 -7.45 -0.70 14.70
N ASP A 17 -7.83 -1.44 13.69
CA ASP A 17 -8.70 -2.56 13.92
C ASP A 17 -7.90 -3.77 14.29
N ILE A 18 -6.61 -3.72 14.12
CA ILE A 18 -5.81 -4.83 14.45
C ILE A 18 -6.02 -5.19 15.88
N SER A 19 -6.31 -4.23 16.68
CA SER A 19 -6.50 -4.52 18.06
C SER A 19 -7.72 -5.36 18.30
N HIS A 20 -8.58 -5.46 17.31
CA HIS A 20 -9.73 -6.26 17.51
C HIS A 20 -9.41 -7.69 17.71
N PHE A 21 -8.33 -8.08 17.19
CA PHE A 21 -8.02 -9.44 17.30
C PHE A 21 -7.91 -9.78 18.67
N ALA A 22 -7.68 -8.85 19.41
CA ALA A 22 -7.42 -9.15 20.68
C ALA A 22 -8.61 -8.99 21.48
N GLU A 23 -9.66 -8.62 21.04
CA GLU A 23 -10.67 -8.46 21.81
C GLU A 23 -11.15 -9.68 22.34
N GLY A 24 -11.55 -9.73 23.34
CA GLY A 24 -12.03 -10.89 23.78
C GLY A 24 -11.21 -11.40 24.85
N ASP A 25 -10.65 -12.28 24.71
CA ASP A 25 -10.08 -12.87 25.74
C ASP A 25 -8.71 -12.92 25.68
N TYR A 26 -8.13 -12.08 25.13
CA TYR A 26 -6.86 -12.34 24.97
C TYR A 26 -6.06 -11.54 25.80
N GLU A 27 -4.91 -11.74 25.72
CA GLU A 27 -4.07 -11.03 26.41
C GLU A 27 -3.89 -9.77 25.84
N TYR A 28 -3.37 -8.86 26.44
CA TYR A 28 -3.19 -7.61 25.97
C TYR A 28 -1.94 -7.48 25.24
N TYR A 29 -1.94 -7.34 23.99
CA TYR A 29 -0.74 -7.10 23.21
C TYR A 29 -0.78 -5.68 22.66
N PRO A 30 0.34 -4.99 22.65
CA PRO A 30 0.35 -3.66 22.12
C PRO A 30 0.13 -3.72 20.61
N ALA A 31 -0.55 -2.74 20.09
CA ALA A 31 -0.75 -2.67 18.66
C ALA A 31 0.57 -2.35 17.99
N PRO A 32 0.83 -2.88 16.85
CA PRO A 32 2.06 -2.57 16.16
C PRO A 32 2.03 -1.19 15.59
N SER A 33 3.18 -0.58 15.46
CA SER A 33 3.26 0.73 14.86
C SER A 33 3.26 0.56 13.35
N LEU A 34 3.01 1.65 12.65
CA LEU A 34 3.06 1.60 11.21
C LEU A 34 4.45 1.18 10.74
N TRP A 35 5.46 1.62 11.45
CA TRP A 35 6.83 1.28 11.11
C TRP A 35 7.05 -0.23 11.20
N ASP A 36 6.54 -0.83 12.25
CA ASP A 36 6.69 -2.28 12.43
C ASP A 36 6.02 -3.04 11.31
N VAL A 37 4.85 -2.58 10.88
CA VAL A 37 4.13 -3.24 9.81
C VAL A 37 4.90 -3.10 8.51
N MET A 38 5.48 -1.94 8.26
CA MET A 38 6.26 -1.73 7.06
C MET A 38 7.43 -2.69 6.99
N ILE A 39 8.12 -2.88 8.11
CA ILE A 39 9.26 -3.77 8.16
C ILE A 39 8.81 -5.21 7.94
N TRP A 40 7.71 -5.59 8.54
CA TRP A 40 7.19 -6.93 8.38
C TRP A 40 6.80 -7.18 6.91
N LEU A 41 6.14 -6.24 6.28
CA LEU A 41 5.75 -6.39 4.88
C LEU A 41 6.99 -6.56 4.01
N LYS A 42 8.03 -5.80 4.29
CA LYS A 42 9.23 -5.88 3.51
C LYS A 42 9.96 -7.20 3.76
N ASP A 43 10.13 -7.57 5.01
CA ASP A 43 10.94 -8.74 5.35
C ASP A 43 10.25 -10.07 5.06
N VAL A 44 8.97 -10.13 5.27
CA VAL A 44 8.24 -11.39 5.13
C VAL A 44 7.59 -11.50 3.75
N HIS A 45 7.00 -10.43 3.28
CA HIS A 45 6.24 -10.48 2.04
C HIS A 45 6.92 -9.76 0.87
N HIS A 46 8.09 -9.19 1.11
CA HIS A 46 8.86 -8.52 0.07
C HIS A 46 8.08 -7.38 -0.59
N ILE A 47 7.30 -6.70 0.21
CA ILE A 47 6.54 -5.54 -0.23
C ILE A 47 7.08 -4.31 0.44
N LEU A 48 7.43 -3.32 -0.35
CA LEU A 48 7.97 -2.08 0.18
C LEU A 48 6.98 -0.97 -0.06
N VAL A 49 6.55 -0.30 1.00
CA VAL A 49 5.61 0.81 0.92
C VAL A 49 6.36 2.09 1.17
N ILE A 50 6.27 3.02 0.26
CA ILE A 50 6.95 4.30 0.37
C ILE A 50 5.95 5.40 0.13
N VAL A 51 6.03 6.48 0.91
CA VAL A 51 5.20 7.64 0.72
C VAL A 51 6.05 8.71 0.07
N ASP A 52 5.54 9.30 -0.98
CA ASP A 52 6.27 10.33 -1.70
C ASP A 52 5.43 11.61 -1.74
N TYR A 53 6.02 12.69 -2.14
CA TYR A 53 5.39 13.99 -2.13
C TYR A 53 5.47 14.59 -3.51
N GLU A 54 4.36 15.14 -3.99
CA GLU A 54 4.37 15.81 -5.26
C GLU A 54 3.63 17.13 -5.09
N TYR A 55 4.28 18.22 -5.38
CA TYR A 55 3.68 19.52 -5.19
C TYR A 55 2.55 19.72 -6.17
N GLU A 56 1.41 20.13 -5.67
CA GLU A 56 0.29 20.46 -6.52
C GLU A 56 -0.40 21.65 -5.93
N CYS A 57 -1.25 22.26 -6.67
CA CYS A 57 -1.97 23.42 -6.18
C CYS A 57 -3.12 23.03 -5.28
N THR A 58 -3.08 21.88 -4.70
CA THR A 58 -4.14 21.41 -3.80
C THR A 58 -3.51 21.06 -2.47
N ASP A 59 -4.34 20.78 -1.50
CA ASP A 59 -3.85 20.42 -0.19
C ASP A 59 -3.38 18.99 -0.13
N LYS A 60 -3.62 18.20 -1.17
CA LYS A 60 -3.30 16.78 -1.13
C LYS A 60 -2.07 16.54 -1.99
N SER A 61 -0.96 16.29 -1.35
CA SER A 61 0.31 16.17 -2.02
C SER A 61 1.06 14.87 -1.74
N TYR A 62 0.60 14.09 -0.81
CA TYR A 62 1.28 12.84 -0.47
C TYR A 62 0.60 11.68 -1.17
N TYR A 63 1.39 10.73 -1.63
CA TYR A 63 0.84 9.54 -2.24
C TYR A 63 1.74 8.36 -1.90
N TYR A 64 1.23 7.15 -1.99
CA TYR A 64 2.06 6.02 -1.68
C TYR A 64 2.46 5.29 -2.95
N LYS A 65 3.59 4.60 -2.85
CA LYS A 65 4.09 3.73 -3.89
C LYS A 65 4.32 2.38 -3.26
N ILE A 66 3.96 1.33 -3.95
CA ILE A 66 4.15 -0.01 -3.43
C ILE A 66 5.02 -0.77 -4.42
N TYR A 67 6.15 -1.27 -3.93
CA TYR A 67 7.06 -2.04 -4.74
C TYR A 67 6.97 -3.50 -4.33
N ARG A 68 6.83 -4.39 -5.28
CA ARG A 68 6.89 -5.80 -4.98
C ARG A 68 8.25 -6.26 -5.42
N LEU A 69 9.05 -6.74 -4.48
CA LEU A 69 10.41 -7.11 -4.79
C LEU A 69 10.51 -8.56 -5.20
N GLY A 70 11.18 -8.82 -6.28
CA GLY A 70 11.37 -10.19 -6.74
C GLY A 70 12.52 -10.86 -6.03
N LYS A 71 12.82 -12.07 -6.41
CA LYS A 71 13.85 -12.85 -5.74
C LYS A 71 15.21 -12.21 -5.83
N ASN A 72 15.45 -11.44 -6.87
CA ASN A 72 16.74 -10.79 -7.01
C ASN A 72 16.77 -9.43 -6.32
N GLY A 73 15.75 -9.09 -5.57
CA GLY A 73 15.69 -7.81 -4.89
C GLY A 73 15.26 -6.66 -5.76
N LYS A 74 14.92 -6.92 -7.02
CA LYS A 74 14.50 -5.86 -7.91
C LYS A 74 12.98 -5.78 -7.96
N PRO A 75 12.44 -4.58 -8.14
CA PRO A 75 10.98 -4.45 -8.19
C PRO A 75 10.40 -5.14 -9.42
N GLU A 76 9.22 -5.67 -9.27
CA GLU A 76 8.49 -6.26 -10.37
C GLU A 76 7.89 -5.14 -11.19
N ARG A 77 7.78 -5.34 -12.48
CA ARG A 77 7.23 -4.33 -13.35
C ARG A 77 5.72 -4.29 -13.26
N VAL A 78 5.19 -3.11 -13.26
CA VAL A 78 3.75 -2.89 -13.16
C VAL A 78 3.30 -2.23 -14.46
N GLU A 79 2.26 -2.78 -15.07
CA GLU A 79 1.76 -2.25 -16.29
C GLU A 79 0.95 -0.99 -16.02
N VAL A 80 1.17 0.02 -16.81
CA VAL A 80 0.42 1.27 -16.70
C VAL A 80 -0.52 1.32 -17.87
N THR A 81 -1.81 1.44 -17.61
CA THR A 81 -2.79 1.45 -18.67
C THR A 81 -3.39 2.83 -18.84
N GLY A 82 -3.85 3.11 -20.01
CA GLY A 82 -4.53 4.35 -20.30
C GLY A 82 -5.70 4.09 -21.20
N VAL A 83 -6.50 5.11 -21.44
CA VAL A 83 -7.67 4.97 -22.28
C VAL A 83 -7.43 5.77 -23.55
N ARG A 84 -7.68 5.14 -24.70
CA ARG A 84 -7.60 5.81 -25.97
C ARG A 84 -8.95 5.72 -26.63
N TYR A 85 -9.38 6.77 -27.27
CA TYR A 85 -10.67 6.76 -27.93
C TYR A 85 -10.46 6.55 -29.44
N ASP A 86 -11.26 5.72 -30.04
CA ASP A 86 -11.14 5.49 -31.46
C ASP A 86 -11.93 6.57 -32.20
N LYS A 87 -11.99 6.48 -33.50
CA LYS A 87 -12.62 7.52 -34.29
C LYS A 87 -14.12 7.60 -34.04
N ASP A 88 -14.71 6.58 -33.47
CA ASP A 88 -16.11 6.61 -33.13
C ASP A 88 -16.31 7.00 -31.67
N MET A 89 -15.24 7.46 -31.03
CA MET A 89 -15.26 7.90 -29.64
C MET A 89 -15.53 6.78 -28.64
N ASN A 90 -15.23 5.55 -29.03
CA ASN A 90 -15.35 4.44 -28.09
C ASN A 90 -14.05 4.29 -27.33
N PRO A 91 -14.11 4.10 -26.01
CA PRO A 91 -12.91 3.98 -25.21
C PRO A 91 -12.27 2.60 -25.33
N HIS A 92 -10.97 2.60 -25.41
CA HIS A 92 -10.20 1.37 -25.44
C HIS A 92 -9.09 1.46 -24.42
N THR A 93 -8.95 0.45 -23.58
CA THR A 93 -7.88 0.41 -22.60
C THR A 93 -6.67 -0.23 -23.24
N GLU A 94 -5.53 0.40 -23.09
CA GLU A 94 -4.31 -0.16 -23.64
C GLU A 94 -3.16 0.11 -22.70
N THR A 95 -2.13 -0.68 -22.81
CA THR A 95 -0.94 -0.51 -22.00
C THR A 95 -0.12 0.61 -22.60
N ILE A 96 0.16 1.63 -21.82
CA ILE A 96 0.93 2.77 -22.31
C ILE A 96 2.34 2.76 -21.76
N GLY A 97 2.68 1.85 -20.89
CA GLY A 97 4.04 1.79 -20.36
C GLY A 97 4.13 0.90 -19.15
N TYR A 98 5.29 0.92 -18.51
CA TYR A 98 5.53 0.13 -17.34
C TYR A 98 6.29 0.95 -16.32
N ARG A 99 6.12 0.63 -15.06
CA ARG A 99 6.92 1.25 -14.02
C ARG A 99 7.15 0.22 -12.92
N ASP A 100 7.99 0.57 -11.96
CA ASP A 100 8.39 -0.39 -10.95
C ASP A 100 7.52 -0.42 -9.71
N TYR A 101 6.43 0.28 -9.69
CA TYR A 101 5.61 0.36 -8.48
C TYR A 101 4.15 0.59 -8.80
N ILE A 102 3.32 0.30 -7.81
CA ILE A 102 1.90 0.60 -7.87
C ILE A 102 1.71 1.93 -7.15
N ARG A 103 1.07 2.87 -7.79
CA ARG A 103 0.86 4.19 -7.19
C ARG A 103 -0.57 4.27 -6.67
N SER A 104 -0.75 5.00 -5.57
CA SER A 104 -2.09 5.20 -5.04
C SER A 104 -2.96 5.92 -6.07
N CYS A 105 -4.25 5.65 -6.04
CA CYS A 105 -5.18 6.32 -6.93
C CYS A 105 -5.48 7.72 -6.45
N GLU A 106 -5.30 7.98 -5.19
CA GLU A 106 -5.58 9.28 -4.61
C GLU A 106 -4.36 9.88 -4.00
N ASP A 107 -4.40 11.18 -3.79
CA ASP A 107 -3.36 11.86 -3.05
C ASP A 107 -3.95 12.18 -1.69
N TYR A 108 -3.11 12.35 -0.70
CA TYR A 108 -3.53 12.55 0.68
C TYR A 108 -2.94 13.82 1.26
N GLU A 109 -3.59 14.36 2.26
CA GLU A 109 -3.13 15.60 2.84
C GLU A 109 -1.97 15.38 3.79
N GLU A 110 -1.89 14.22 4.41
CA GLU A 110 -0.84 13.97 5.37
C GLU A 110 -0.03 12.73 5.03
N TYR A 111 1.23 12.78 5.43
CA TYR A 111 2.15 11.67 5.20
C TYR A 111 1.62 10.39 5.85
N GLU A 112 1.18 10.48 7.10
CA GLU A 112 0.72 9.29 7.80
C GLU A 112 -0.52 8.70 7.19
N GLU A 113 -1.39 9.51 6.67
CA GLU A 113 -2.59 9.02 6.03
C GLU A 113 -2.22 8.24 4.78
N ALA A 114 -1.31 8.76 3.97
CA ALA A 114 -0.87 8.06 2.77
C ALA A 114 -0.19 6.73 3.13
N LEU A 115 0.61 6.73 4.18
CA LEU A 115 1.30 5.54 4.62
C LEU A 115 0.30 4.48 5.09
N GLU A 116 -0.67 4.89 5.88
CA GLU A 116 -1.66 3.96 6.38
C GLU A 116 -2.45 3.35 5.25
N GLU A 117 -2.84 4.14 4.27
CA GLU A 117 -3.61 3.63 3.15
C GLU A 117 -2.75 2.69 2.28
N GLY A 118 -1.47 2.99 2.14
CA GLY A 118 -0.58 2.10 1.40
C GLY A 118 -0.41 0.76 2.10
N ILE A 119 -0.32 0.78 3.41
CA ILE A 119 -0.21 -0.44 4.18
C ILE A 119 -1.50 -1.25 4.08
N LYS A 120 -2.65 -0.59 4.18
CA LYS A 120 -3.93 -1.28 4.07
C LYS A 120 -4.06 -1.93 2.69
N TYR A 121 -3.68 -1.24 1.65
CA TYR A 121 -3.74 -1.78 0.31
C TYR A 121 -2.85 -3.03 0.22
N SER A 122 -1.64 -2.94 0.77
CA SER A 122 -0.73 -4.07 0.73
C SER A 122 -1.26 -5.28 1.48
N LEU A 123 -1.88 -5.05 2.63
CA LEU A 123 -2.43 -6.15 3.42
C LEU A 123 -3.58 -6.83 2.68
N MET A 124 -4.37 -6.06 1.96
CA MET A 124 -5.47 -6.63 1.23
C MET A 124 -5.04 -7.46 0.04
N LYS A 125 -3.81 -7.29 -0.42
CA LYS A 125 -3.33 -8.00 -1.59
C LYS A 125 -2.43 -9.19 -1.22
N LEU A 126 -2.31 -9.51 0.02
CA LEU A 126 -1.50 -10.67 0.44
C LEU A 126 -2.16 -12.04 0.11
#